data_d05b9b328d13527f84a8f2f852307875
#
_entry.id   d05b9b328d13527f84a8f2f852307875
#
_cell.length_a   1.000
_cell.length_b   1.000
_cell.length_c   1.000
_cell.angle_alpha   90.00
_cell.angle_beta   90.00
_cell.angle_gamma   90.00
#
_symmetry.space_group_name_H-M   'P 1'
#
loop_
_entity.id
_entity.type
_entity.pdbx_description
1 polymer ?
#
loop_
_entity_poly.entity_id
_entity_poly.type
_entity_poly.pdbx_seq_one_letter_code
_entity_poly.pdbx_strand_id
1 'polypeptide(L)'
;LLTCASREDVGILAPRRLQEGKLFTHEFQGYNLTNPFASMYTGKLSKQQVIAPTEIQGAAFEGPFIRREVVGKIGYPNKDLFIFCDDTDYCLRTVQAGYKIIYVPSALMDKEKFFSDDSWSERNKKKKWKRFYQVRNSTYLSHHYGRNWAVKYLRGFIGVSGYILTALVTCPFTDAYRWSDISKLWKAYRDGVNERLGIMK
;
A
#
# COMPACT_ATOMS: atom_id res chain seq x y z
N LEU A 1 -14.45 20.67 0.73
CA LEU A 1 -14.26 19.78 -0.44
C LEU A 1 -14.19 20.59 -1.73
N LEU A 2 -15.24 21.38 -2.05
CA LEU A 2 -15.33 22.18 -3.29
C LEU A 2 -14.13 23.10 -3.50
N THR A 3 -13.68 23.80 -2.46
CA THR A 3 -12.52 24.71 -2.52
C THR A 3 -11.23 23.98 -2.90
N CYS A 4 -11.06 22.73 -2.51
CA CYS A 4 -9.91 21.92 -2.93
C CYS A 4 -10.11 21.36 -4.34
N ALA A 5 -11.35 21.00 -4.70
CA ALA A 5 -11.67 20.45 -6.01
C ALA A 5 -11.56 21.49 -7.15
N SER A 6 -11.72 22.79 -6.87
CA SER A 6 -11.57 23.87 -7.87
C SER A 6 -10.11 24.13 -8.27
N ARG A 7 -9.14 23.64 -7.50
CA ARG A 7 -7.71 23.80 -7.80
C ARG A 7 -7.28 22.84 -8.91
N GLU A 8 -6.77 23.35 -10.00
CA GLU A 8 -6.35 22.54 -11.16
C GLU A 8 -5.15 21.63 -10.87
N ASP A 9 -4.29 22.01 -9.91
CA ASP A 9 -3.13 21.23 -9.48
C ASP A 9 -3.49 20.02 -8.58
N VAL A 10 -4.75 19.94 -8.11
CA VAL A 10 -5.21 18.84 -7.24
C VAL A 10 -5.82 17.73 -8.08
N GLY A 11 -5.20 16.54 -8.00
CA GLY A 11 -5.63 15.35 -8.73
C GLY A 11 -6.48 14.38 -7.92
N ILE A 12 -6.20 14.27 -6.61
CA ILE A 12 -6.91 13.34 -5.71
C ILE A 12 -7.28 14.06 -4.42
N LEU A 13 -8.53 13.83 -3.95
CA LEU A 13 -8.98 14.20 -2.62
C LEU A 13 -9.23 12.94 -1.80
N ALA A 14 -8.58 12.81 -0.65
CA ALA A 14 -8.73 11.68 0.27
C ALA A 14 -9.59 12.10 1.47
N PRO A 15 -10.71 11.39 1.77
CA PRO A 15 -11.57 11.69 2.89
C PRO A 15 -10.95 11.24 4.21
N ARG A 16 -11.44 11.82 5.31
CA ARG A 16 -11.20 11.32 6.66
C ARG A 16 -12.07 10.08 6.89
N ARG A 17 -11.45 8.93 7.12
CA ARG A 17 -12.14 7.68 7.36
C ARG A 17 -12.21 7.36 8.83
N LEU A 18 -13.41 6.99 9.28
CA LEU A 18 -13.66 6.51 10.63
C LEU A 18 -14.07 5.04 10.56
N GLN A 19 -13.71 4.28 11.56
CA GLN A 19 -14.21 2.93 11.78
C GLN A 19 -14.62 2.81 13.24
N GLU A 20 -15.89 2.54 13.51
CA GLU A 20 -16.45 2.53 14.85
C GLU A 20 -16.14 3.84 15.63
N GLY A 21 -16.27 4.98 14.96
CA GLY A 21 -15.97 6.32 15.50
C GLY A 21 -14.48 6.63 15.71
N LYS A 22 -13.58 5.69 15.44
CA LYS A 22 -12.13 5.88 15.57
C LYS A 22 -11.50 6.19 14.22
N LEU A 23 -10.48 7.06 14.23
CA LEU A 23 -9.73 7.40 13.02
C LEU A 23 -9.05 6.15 12.45
N PHE A 24 -9.42 5.81 11.22
CA PHE A 24 -8.84 4.72 10.44
C PHE A 24 -8.09 5.33 9.25
N THR A 25 -6.77 5.41 9.35
CA THR A 25 -5.96 6.14 8.37
C THR A 25 -4.81 5.29 7.83
N HIS A 26 -4.65 5.34 6.50
CA HIS A 26 -3.52 4.79 5.75
C HIS A 26 -2.89 5.86 4.84
N GLU A 27 -3.12 7.11 5.14
CA GLU A 27 -2.57 8.26 4.43
C GLU A 27 -1.17 8.57 4.95
N PHE A 28 -0.27 8.93 4.01
CA PHE A 28 1.15 9.20 4.26
C PHE A 28 1.58 10.50 3.62
N GLN A 29 2.43 11.26 4.33
CA GLN A 29 2.98 12.52 3.82
C GLN A 29 4.02 12.31 2.71
N GLY A 30 4.67 11.14 2.67
CA GLY A 30 5.70 10.88 1.67
C GLY A 30 6.13 9.44 1.56
N TYR A 31 7.02 9.21 0.61
CA TYR A 31 7.67 7.92 0.37
C TYR A 31 9.17 8.02 0.52
N ASN A 32 9.75 7.11 1.26
CA ASN A 32 11.19 6.90 1.31
C ASN A 32 11.60 5.98 0.16
N LEU A 33 12.22 6.55 -0.85
CA LEU A 33 12.68 5.83 -2.05
C LEU A 33 14.23 5.73 -2.12
N THR A 34 14.93 6.07 -1.04
CA THR A 34 16.40 6.15 -0.99
C THR A 34 17.07 5.28 0.06
N ASN A 35 16.41 5.00 1.20
CA ASN A 35 16.97 4.19 2.27
C ASN A 35 16.25 2.83 2.36
N PRO A 36 16.93 1.69 2.06
CA PRO A 36 16.31 0.35 2.05
C PRO A 36 15.97 -0.18 3.45
N PHE A 37 16.59 0.34 4.51
CA PHE A 37 16.42 -0.12 5.88
C PHE A 37 15.27 0.55 6.62
N ALA A 38 14.71 1.61 6.06
CA ALA A 38 13.56 2.31 6.63
C ALA A 38 12.27 1.99 5.86
N SER A 39 11.11 2.17 6.54
CA SER A 39 9.80 2.02 5.91
C SER A 39 9.71 2.82 4.61
N MET A 40 9.03 2.28 3.62
CA MET A 40 8.70 3.01 2.39
C MET A 40 7.75 4.18 2.68
N TYR A 41 6.87 4.03 3.65
CA TYR A 41 5.85 5.02 4.01
C TYR A 41 6.32 5.92 5.13
N THR A 42 6.26 7.24 4.93
CA THR A 42 6.72 8.25 5.89
C THR A 42 5.60 9.20 6.28
N GLY A 43 5.64 9.72 7.51
CA GLY A 43 4.67 10.72 7.97
C GLY A 43 3.22 10.22 7.99
N LYS A 44 2.94 9.10 8.69
CA LYS A 44 1.59 8.56 8.80
C LYS A 44 0.65 9.52 9.54
N LEU A 45 -0.46 9.93 8.90
CA LEU A 45 -1.40 10.92 9.45
C LEU A 45 -2.13 10.47 10.71
N SER A 46 -2.28 9.15 10.95
CA SER A 46 -2.91 8.63 12.18
C SER A 46 -2.20 9.05 13.48
N LYS A 47 -0.97 9.52 13.38
CA LYS A 47 -0.17 10.01 14.52
C LYS A 47 -0.24 11.54 14.71
N GLN A 48 -0.97 12.23 13.85
CA GLN A 48 -1.06 13.69 13.81
C GLN A 48 -2.50 14.14 13.93
N GLN A 49 -2.73 15.20 14.67
CA GLN A 49 -4.03 15.86 14.70
C GLN A 49 -4.18 16.76 13.46
N VAL A 50 -4.74 16.20 12.39
CA VAL A 50 -4.97 16.93 11.14
C VAL A 50 -6.37 17.52 11.15
N ILE A 51 -6.46 18.85 11.20
CA ILE A 51 -7.72 19.61 11.27
C ILE A 51 -8.01 20.41 9.99
N ALA A 52 -7.01 20.63 9.15
CA ALA A 52 -7.13 21.37 7.89
C ALA A 52 -6.74 20.50 6.68
N PRO A 53 -7.18 20.87 5.46
CA PRO A 53 -6.73 20.18 4.25
C PRO A 53 -5.21 20.17 4.17
N THR A 54 -4.64 18.97 3.97
CA THR A 54 -3.19 18.74 4.06
C THR A 54 -2.72 18.00 2.82
N GLU A 55 -1.64 18.46 2.22
CA GLU A 55 -0.99 17.76 1.10
C GLU A 55 -0.35 16.46 1.61
N ILE A 56 -0.61 15.39 0.87
CA ILE A 56 -0.08 14.05 1.14
C ILE A 56 0.43 13.44 -0.15
N GLN A 57 1.17 12.36 -0.08
CA GLN A 57 1.62 11.61 -1.25
C GLN A 57 0.96 10.24 -1.39
N GLY A 58 0.36 9.72 -0.34
CA GLY A 58 -0.27 8.42 -0.36
C GLY A 58 -1.64 8.40 0.34
N ALA A 59 -2.62 7.85 -0.35
CA ALA A 59 -3.97 7.64 0.15
C ALA A 59 -4.46 6.24 -0.22
N ALA A 60 -5.27 5.63 0.64
CA ALA A 60 -5.92 4.38 0.29
C ALA A 60 -7.12 4.60 -0.63
N PHE A 61 -7.41 3.63 -1.48
CA PHE A 61 -8.56 3.66 -2.40
C PHE A 61 -9.88 3.28 -1.74
N GLU A 62 -10.14 3.91 -0.59
CA GLU A 62 -11.42 3.83 0.10
C GLU A 62 -12.04 5.23 0.09
N GLY A 63 -12.91 5.50 -0.88
CA GLY A 63 -13.62 6.75 -1.06
C GLY A 63 -12.81 7.96 -1.56
N PRO A 64 -11.66 7.82 -2.26
CA PRO A 64 -10.98 8.97 -2.83
C PRO A 64 -11.80 9.56 -3.97
N PHE A 65 -11.73 10.86 -4.11
CA PHE A 65 -12.26 11.57 -5.27
C PHE A 65 -11.11 11.85 -6.23
N ILE A 66 -11.16 11.26 -7.42
CA ILE A 66 -10.09 11.35 -8.42
C ILE A 66 -10.56 12.21 -9.58
N ARG A 67 -9.77 13.19 -9.96
CA ARG A 67 -10.04 14.07 -11.09
C ARG A 67 -9.96 13.29 -12.40
N ARG A 68 -10.90 13.53 -13.31
CA ARG A 68 -10.96 12.83 -14.62
C ARG A 68 -9.69 13.03 -15.45
N GLU A 69 -9.09 14.21 -15.39
CA GLU A 69 -7.86 14.56 -16.11
C GLU A 69 -6.68 13.73 -15.63
N VAL A 70 -6.63 13.35 -14.35
CA VAL A 70 -5.63 12.41 -13.83
C VAL A 70 -5.79 11.06 -14.53
N VAL A 71 -7.02 10.52 -14.59
CA VAL A 71 -7.29 9.26 -15.28
C VAL A 71 -6.91 9.35 -16.76
N GLY A 72 -7.21 10.47 -17.41
CA GLY A 72 -6.82 10.69 -18.81
C GLY A 72 -5.29 10.72 -19.01
N LYS A 73 -4.54 11.24 -18.03
CA LYS A 73 -3.08 11.41 -18.12
C LYS A 73 -2.29 10.16 -17.74
N ILE A 74 -2.69 9.47 -16.68
CA ILE A 74 -1.93 8.33 -16.13
C ILE A 74 -2.64 6.98 -16.28
N GLY A 75 -3.84 6.96 -16.85
CA GLY A 75 -4.66 5.75 -17.00
C GLY A 75 -5.34 5.30 -15.70
N TYR A 76 -5.86 4.09 -15.73
CA TYR A 76 -6.49 3.44 -14.58
C TYR A 76 -5.47 2.84 -13.61
N PRO A 77 -5.90 2.44 -12.39
CA PRO A 77 -5.10 1.63 -11.50
C PRO A 77 -4.55 0.37 -12.20
N ASN A 78 -3.35 -0.04 -11.82
CA ASN A 78 -2.71 -1.20 -12.41
C ASN A 78 -3.41 -2.50 -11.96
N LYS A 79 -4.26 -3.07 -12.83
CA LYS A 79 -5.02 -4.30 -12.56
C LYS A 79 -4.14 -5.51 -12.24
N ASP A 80 -2.89 -5.52 -12.73
CA ASP A 80 -1.97 -6.64 -12.58
C ASP A 80 -1.36 -6.71 -11.18
N LEU A 81 -1.49 -5.66 -10.38
CA LEU A 81 -1.21 -5.71 -8.95
C LEU A 81 -2.22 -6.61 -8.21
N PHE A 82 -3.44 -6.73 -8.70
CA PHE A 82 -4.53 -7.58 -8.23
C PHE A 82 -5.03 -7.25 -6.83
N ILE A 83 -4.16 -7.17 -5.82
CA ILE A 83 -4.46 -6.80 -4.43
C ILE A 83 -3.21 -6.24 -3.77
N PHE A 84 -3.38 -5.19 -2.97
CA PHE A 84 -2.33 -4.39 -2.32
C PHE A 84 -1.44 -3.60 -3.28
N CYS A 85 -1.05 -2.45 -2.84
CA CYS A 85 -0.13 -1.53 -3.51
C CYS A 85 -0.66 -0.87 -4.80
N ASP A 86 -1.85 -1.18 -5.26
CA ASP A 86 -2.51 -0.55 -6.39
C ASP A 86 -2.83 0.93 -6.11
N ASP A 87 -3.27 1.23 -4.90
CA ASP A 87 -3.46 2.59 -4.38
C ASP A 87 -2.13 3.37 -4.31
N THR A 88 -1.09 2.72 -3.77
CA THR A 88 0.25 3.31 -3.66
C THR A 88 0.86 3.60 -5.04
N ASP A 89 0.78 2.65 -5.97
CA ASP A 89 1.22 2.82 -7.36
C ASP A 89 0.52 3.99 -8.03
N TYR A 90 -0.80 4.06 -7.88
CA TYR A 90 -1.59 5.14 -8.48
C TYR A 90 -1.27 6.51 -7.89
N CYS A 91 -1.10 6.60 -6.56
CA CYS A 91 -0.68 7.82 -5.89
C CYS A 91 0.71 8.27 -6.37
N LEU A 92 1.67 7.36 -6.48
CA LEU A 92 3.01 7.68 -6.98
C LEU A 92 2.96 8.21 -8.41
N ARG A 93 2.21 7.56 -9.32
CA ARG A 93 2.01 8.03 -10.70
C ARG A 93 1.31 9.38 -10.76
N THR A 94 0.33 9.62 -9.88
CA THR A 94 -0.37 10.91 -9.78
C THR A 94 0.59 12.04 -9.43
N VAL A 95 1.44 11.83 -8.41
CA VAL A 95 2.44 12.82 -7.98
C VAL A 95 3.50 13.02 -9.06
N GLN A 96 3.98 11.95 -9.70
CA GLN A 96 4.93 12.03 -10.81
C GLN A 96 4.37 12.79 -12.04
N ALA A 97 3.06 12.72 -12.24
CA ALA A 97 2.38 13.47 -13.29
C ALA A 97 2.19 14.98 -12.96
N GLY A 98 2.64 15.42 -11.77
CA GLY A 98 2.59 16.82 -11.32
C GLY A 98 1.31 17.20 -10.57
N TYR A 99 0.44 16.24 -10.26
CA TYR A 99 -0.75 16.51 -9.46
C TYR A 99 -0.50 16.33 -7.97
N LYS A 100 -1.26 17.07 -7.16
CA LYS A 100 -1.28 16.97 -5.70
C LYS A 100 -2.39 16.04 -5.23
N ILE A 101 -2.15 15.42 -4.09
CA ILE A 101 -3.12 14.63 -3.34
C ILE A 101 -3.40 15.39 -2.06
N ILE A 102 -4.67 15.70 -1.77
CA ILE A 102 -5.07 16.45 -0.58
C ILE A 102 -5.93 15.60 0.33
N TYR A 103 -5.50 15.44 1.56
CA TYR A 103 -6.33 14.89 2.62
C TYR A 103 -7.30 15.96 3.14
N VAL A 104 -8.60 15.66 3.13
CA VAL A 104 -9.67 16.61 3.50
C VAL A 104 -10.37 16.11 4.77
N PRO A 105 -10.00 16.62 5.97
CA PRO A 105 -10.54 16.14 7.25
C PRO A 105 -12.05 16.38 7.43
N SER A 106 -12.61 17.37 6.75
CA SER A 106 -14.05 17.69 6.78
C SER A 106 -14.89 16.78 5.90
N ALA A 107 -14.27 16.03 4.97
CA ALA A 107 -14.95 15.00 4.19
C ALA A 107 -14.93 13.69 4.98
N LEU A 108 -16.03 13.39 5.68
CA LEU A 108 -16.11 12.22 6.54
C LEU A 108 -16.65 11.02 5.76
N MET A 109 -16.07 9.85 6.02
CA MET A 109 -16.54 8.57 5.55
C MET A 109 -16.48 7.55 6.70
N ASP A 110 -17.61 6.91 6.98
CA ASP A 110 -17.68 5.82 7.91
C ASP A 110 -17.41 4.49 7.20
N LYS A 111 -16.49 3.72 7.75
CA LYS A 111 -16.12 2.41 7.24
C LYS A 111 -16.72 1.34 8.12
N GLU A 112 -17.50 0.47 7.52
CA GLU A 112 -17.99 -0.71 8.21
C GLU A 112 -16.87 -1.68 8.57
N LYS A 113 -17.04 -2.40 9.67
CA LYS A 113 -16.11 -3.44 10.09
C LYS A 113 -16.34 -4.70 9.26
N PHE A 114 -15.46 -4.95 8.31
CA PHE A 114 -15.53 -6.12 7.42
C PHE A 114 -15.27 -7.47 8.09
N PHE A 115 -14.67 -7.48 9.26
CA PHE A 115 -14.28 -8.72 9.92
C PHE A 115 -15.01 -8.81 11.24
N SER A 116 -15.96 -9.74 11.30
CA SER A 116 -16.52 -10.27 12.53
C SER A 116 -15.42 -10.86 13.42
N ASP A 117 -15.79 -11.28 14.60
CA ASP A 117 -14.93 -11.73 15.72
C ASP A 117 -14.05 -12.97 15.46
N ASP A 118 -13.57 -13.14 14.24
CA ASP A 118 -12.61 -14.20 13.88
C ASP A 118 -11.37 -14.08 14.79
N SER A 119 -10.94 -15.19 15.34
CA SER A 119 -9.68 -15.30 16.09
C SER A 119 -8.49 -14.87 15.21
N TRP A 120 -7.39 -14.45 15.82
CA TRP A 120 -6.17 -14.10 15.10
C TRP A 120 -5.69 -15.23 14.17
N SER A 121 -5.82 -16.50 14.62
CA SER A 121 -5.45 -17.68 13.83
C SER A 121 -6.30 -17.82 12.58
N GLU A 122 -7.63 -17.72 12.69
CA GLU A 122 -8.57 -17.83 11.56
C GLU A 122 -8.35 -16.71 10.54
N ARG A 123 -8.18 -15.47 11.02
CA ARG A 123 -7.85 -14.33 10.15
C ARG A 123 -6.55 -14.55 9.38
N ASN A 124 -5.53 -15.13 10.01
CA ASN A 124 -4.27 -15.44 9.34
C ASN A 124 -4.40 -16.56 8.32
N LYS A 125 -5.17 -17.60 8.60
CA LYS A 125 -5.46 -18.70 7.63
C LYS A 125 -6.18 -18.14 6.39
N LYS A 126 -7.25 -17.35 6.59
CA LYS A 126 -8.02 -16.73 5.49
C LYS A 126 -7.20 -15.78 4.64
N LYS A 127 -6.21 -15.09 5.22
CA LYS A 127 -5.39 -14.08 4.54
C LYS A 127 -4.04 -14.61 4.05
N LYS A 128 -3.74 -15.89 4.22
CA LYS A 128 -2.43 -16.48 3.91
C LYS A 128 -1.98 -16.21 2.47
N TRP A 129 -2.84 -16.43 1.50
CA TRP A 129 -2.56 -16.22 0.09
C TRP A 129 -2.23 -14.76 -0.26
N LYS A 130 -2.77 -13.80 0.49
CA LYS A 130 -2.51 -12.36 0.29
C LYS A 130 -1.07 -11.97 0.61
N ARG A 131 -0.37 -12.73 1.47
CA ARG A 131 1.02 -12.44 1.85
C ARG A 131 1.98 -12.53 0.66
N PHE A 132 1.73 -13.46 -0.25
CA PHE A 132 2.56 -13.60 -1.46
C PHE A 132 2.42 -12.39 -2.37
N TYR A 133 1.21 -11.88 -2.55
CA TYR A 133 0.97 -10.63 -3.27
C TYR A 133 1.60 -9.44 -2.55
N GLN A 134 1.51 -9.38 -1.23
CA GLN A 134 2.13 -8.31 -0.45
C GLN A 134 3.66 -8.29 -0.64
N VAL A 135 4.33 -9.43 -0.58
CA VAL A 135 5.78 -9.55 -0.83
C VAL A 135 6.09 -9.13 -2.26
N ARG A 136 5.39 -9.67 -3.26
CA ARG A 136 5.62 -9.34 -4.66
C ARG A 136 5.42 -7.85 -4.95
N ASN A 137 4.28 -7.30 -4.54
CA ASN A 137 3.91 -5.95 -4.90
C ASN A 137 4.73 -4.89 -4.15
N SER A 138 5.06 -5.11 -2.88
CA SER A 138 5.98 -4.21 -2.16
C SER A 138 7.40 -4.27 -2.72
N THR A 139 7.85 -5.43 -3.19
CA THR A 139 9.12 -5.58 -3.90
C THR A 139 9.07 -4.86 -5.26
N TYR A 140 7.99 -5.04 -6.03
CA TYR A 140 7.75 -4.30 -7.27
C TYR A 140 7.83 -2.79 -7.06
N LEU A 141 7.08 -2.24 -6.08
CA LEU A 141 7.13 -0.81 -5.79
C LEU A 141 8.54 -0.33 -5.45
N SER A 142 9.27 -1.10 -4.65
CA SER A 142 10.66 -0.76 -4.29
C SER A 142 11.59 -0.81 -5.49
N HIS A 143 11.42 -1.80 -6.39
CA HIS A 143 12.20 -1.94 -7.60
C HIS A 143 11.88 -0.84 -8.61
N HIS A 144 10.60 -0.63 -8.89
CA HIS A 144 10.14 0.30 -9.93
C HIS A 144 10.41 1.76 -9.57
N TYR A 145 10.08 2.16 -8.32
CA TYR A 145 10.18 3.56 -7.87
C TYR A 145 11.46 3.88 -7.10
N GLY A 146 12.23 2.89 -6.69
CA GLY A 146 13.48 3.09 -5.95
C GLY A 146 14.48 3.94 -6.69
N ARG A 147 15.11 4.90 -5.99
CA ARG A 147 16.05 5.86 -6.59
C ARG A 147 17.48 5.37 -6.64
N ASN A 148 17.79 4.24 -6.01
CA ASN A 148 19.13 3.63 -6.01
C ASN A 148 19.03 2.10 -5.98
N TRP A 149 20.14 1.45 -6.28
CA TRP A 149 20.26 -0.01 -6.32
C TRP A 149 19.83 -0.67 -4.98
N ALA A 150 20.22 -0.09 -3.86
CA ALA A 150 19.90 -0.66 -2.56
C ALA A 150 18.40 -0.71 -2.28
N VAL A 151 17.64 0.34 -2.62
CA VAL A 151 16.18 0.31 -2.50
C VAL A 151 15.56 -0.65 -3.49
N LYS A 152 16.05 -0.69 -4.73
CA LYS A 152 15.50 -1.55 -5.79
C LYS A 152 15.58 -3.04 -5.45
N TYR A 153 16.65 -3.48 -4.84
CA TYR A 153 16.89 -4.91 -4.59
C TYR A 153 16.89 -5.28 -3.11
N LEU A 154 17.61 -4.51 -2.26
CA LEU A 154 17.82 -4.89 -0.88
C LEU A 154 16.56 -4.72 -0.01
N ARG A 155 15.73 -3.69 -0.24
CA ARG A 155 14.51 -3.51 0.56
C ARG A 155 13.56 -4.69 0.42
N GLY A 156 13.28 -5.13 -0.81
CA GLY A 156 12.44 -6.30 -1.07
C GLY A 156 13.06 -7.58 -0.50
N PHE A 157 14.38 -7.73 -0.60
CA PHE A 157 15.12 -8.84 -0.04
C PHE A 157 15.01 -8.90 1.49
N ILE A 158 15.21 -7.78 2.18
CA ILE A 158 15.02 -7.68 3.65
C ILE A 158 13.59 -8.07 4.02
N GLY A 159 12.61 -7.55 3.29
CA GLY A 159 11.20 -7.86 3.53
C GLY A 159 10.89 -9.36 3.40
N VAL A 160 11.30 -9.99 2.31
CA VAL A 160 11.06 -11.43 2.09
C VAL A 160 11.84 -12.29 3.08
N SER A 161 13.06 -11.89 3.45
CA SER A 161 13.87 -12.61 4.46
C SER A 161 13.17 -12.63 5.81
N GLY A 162 12.53 -11.54 6.23
CA GLY A 162 11.70 -11.52 7.45
C GLY A 162 10.54 -12.50 7.39
N TYR A 163 9.82 -12.57 6.26
CA TYR A 163 8.75 -13.56 6.07
C TYR A 163 9.27 -15.01 6.06
N ILE A 164 10.41 -15.27 5.42
CA ILE A 164 11.02 -16.61 5.38
C ILE A 164 11.48 -17.02 6.78
N LEU A 165 12.14 -16.13 7.53
CA LEU A 165 12.56 -16.41 8.90
C LEU A 165 11.35 -16.71 9.80
N THR A 166 10.29 -15.92 9.69
CA THR A 166 9.04 -16.18 10.40
C THR A 166 8.47 -17.55 10.03
N ALA A 167 8.48 -17.92 8.75
CA ALA A 167 8.01 -19.21 8.29
C ALA A 167 8.87 -20.35 8.87
N LEU A 168 10.20 -20.24 8.83
CA LEU A 168 11.12 -21.23 9.38
C LEU A 168 10.88 -21.49 10.87
N VAL A 169 10.66 -20.42 11.64
CA VAL A 169 10.43 -20.51 13.09
C VAL A 169 9.03 -21.06 13.41
N THR A 170 8.01 -20.71 12.62
CA THR A 170 6.60 -21.04 12.97
C THR A 170 6.09 -22.31 12.33
N CYS A 171 6.65 -22.78 11.21
CA CYS A 171 6.23 -24.01 10.53
C CYS A 171 6.16 -25.25 11.45
N PRO A 172 7.11 -25.47 12.38
CA PRO A 172 7.03 -26.64 13.27
C PRO A 172 5.90 -26.57 14.31
N PHE A 173 5.40 -25.38 14.62
CA PHE A 173 4.51 -25.16 15.77
C PHE A 173 3.11 -24.66 15.40
N THR A 174 2.93 -24.17 14.16
CA THR A 174 1.65 -23.56 13.74
C THR A 174 1.35 -23.81 12.28
N ASP A 175 0.06 -23.74 11.91
CA ASP A 175 -0.41 -23.78 10.51
C ASP A 175 -0.30 -22.42 9.79
N ALA A 176 0.37 -21.42 10.40
CA ALA A 176 0.49 -20.08 9.83
C ALA A 176 1.26 -20.09 8.51
N TYR A 177 2.25 -20.98 8.39
CA TYR A 177 3.02 -21.26 7.18
C TYR A 177 3.17 -22.77 6.99
N ARG A 178 3.47 -23.16 5.73
CA ARG A 178 3.93 -24.49 5.35
C ARG A 178 5.32 -24.39 4.76
N TRP A 179 6.11 -25.45 4.81
CA TRP A 179 7.44 -25.49 4.20
C TRP A 179 7.43 -25.09 2.72
N SER A 180 6.38 -25.48 1.99
CA SER A 180 6.18 -25.09 0.59
C SER A 180 5.94 -23.58 0.39
N ASP A 181 5.58 -22.84 1.43
CA ASP A 181 5.37 -21.38 1.31
C ASP A 181 6.69 -20.62 1.23
N ILE A 182 7.80 -21.20 1.70
CA ILE A 182 9.14 -20.58 1.60
C ILE A 182 9.52 -20.37 0.13
N SER A 183 9.34 -21.40 -0.70
CA SER A 183 9.61 -21.31 -2.14
C SER A 183 8.68 -20.30 -2.83
N LYS A 184 7.42 -20.22 -2.39
CA LYS A 184 6.44 -19.24 -2.91
C LYS A 184 6.80 -17.81 -2.52
N LEU A 185 7.26 -17.58 -1.29
CA LEU A 185 7.74 -16.27 -0.84
C LEU A 185 8.95 -15.82 -1.66
N TRP A 186 9.89 -16.73 -1.89
CA TRP A 186 11.06 -16.43 -2.74
C TRP A 186 10.67 -16.16 -4.19
N LYS A 187 9.74 -16.95 -4.74
CA LYS A 187 9.16 -16.68 -6.07
C LYS A 187 8.51 -15.31 -6.13
N ALA A 188 7.71 -14.95 -5.11
CA ALA A 188 7.05 -13.65 -5.02
C ALA A 188 8.07 -12.49 -5.05
N TYR A 189 9.18 -12.59 -4.29
CA TYR A 189 10.27 -11.62 -4.36
C TYR A 189 10.86 -11.50 -5.77
N ARG A 190 11.20 -12.63 -6.40
CA ARG A 190 11.76 -12.64 -7.76
C ARG A 190 10.80 -12.07 -8.79
N ASP A 191 9.51 -12.40 -8.68
CA ASP A 191 8.48 -11.87 -9.55
C ASP A 191 8.34 -10.33 -9.38
N GLY A 192 8.45 -9.82 -8.15
CA GLY A 192 8.45 -8.39 -7.87
C GLY A 192 9.65 -7.65 -8.47
N VAL A 193 10.87 -8.19 -8.29
CA VAL A 193 12.10 -7.62 -8.90
C VAL A 193 12.05 -7.66 -10.43
N ASN A 194 11.47 -8.69 -11.01
CA ASN A 194 11.37 -8.82 -12.47
C ASN A 194 10.07 -8.19 -13.05
N GLU A 195 9.32 -7.48 -12.22
CA GLU A 195 8.04 -6.82 -12.57
C GLU A 195 7.01 -7.77 -13.21
N ARG A 196 7.03 -9.03 -12.80
CA ARG A 196 6.07 -10.05 -13.23
C ARG A 196 4.83 -9.97 -12.35
N LEU A 197 3.84 -9.24 -12.82
CA LEU A 197 2.59 -8.99 -12.11
C LEU A 197 1.48 -9.94 -12.59
N GLY A 198 0.24 -9.70 -12.18
CA GLY A 198 -0.93 -10.53 -12.51
C GLY A 198 -1.27 -11.55 -11.42
N ILE A 199 -2.14 -12.49 -11.75
CA ILE A 199 -2.57 -13.54 -10.81
C ILE A 199 -1.40 -14.53 -10.60
N MET A 200 -1.03 -14.73 -9.34
CA MET A 200 0.01 -15.71 -8.96
C MET A 200 -0.54 -17.13 -9.07
N LYS A 201 0.12 -17.93 -9.88
CA LYS A 201 -0.15 -19.38 -10.04
C LYS A 201 0.70 -20.19 -9.08
#